data_2166ea96095b19daed579a9b92673bc3
#
_entry.id   2166ea96095b19daed579a9b92673bc3
#
_cell.length_a   1.000
_cell.length_b   1.000
_cell.length_c   1.000
_cell.angle_alpha   90.00
_cell.angle_beta   90.00
_cell.angle_gamma   90.00
#
_symmetry.space_group_name_H-M   'P 1'
#
loop_
_entity.id
_entity.type
_entity.pdbx_description
1 polymer ?
#
loop_
_entity_poly.entity_id
_entity_poly.type
_entity_poly.pdbx_seq_one_letter_code
_entity_poly.pdbx_strand_id
1 'polypeptide(L)'
;IVDLDVHQGNGSADIFKDNRNVFTFSMHSKSNYPAKKSISDLDVELEDNMEDGQYIKLLKFYLNQLNEEKFDYVFYIAGVDIHFNDRLGKLKISDEGIRERDEIVTENFFSKGVPLCGVLGGGYNKDFDKLVELHSFLHQSCAKLL
;
A
#
# COMPACT_ATOMS: atom_id res chain seq x y z
N ILE A 1 1.66 -1.41 -10.48
CA ILE A 1 1.05 -0.55 -9.43
C ILE A 1 0.99 -1.36 -8.15
N VAL A 2 1.53 -0.83 -7.08
CA VAL A 2 1.45 -1.40 -5.72
C VAL A 2 0.57 -0.48 -4.90
N ASP A 3 -0.66 -0.90 -4.62
CA ASP A 3 -1.65 -0.12 -3.88
C ASP A 3 -1.83 -0.70 -2.48
N LEU A 4 -1.42 0.07 -1.47
CA LEU A 4 -1.52 -0.27 -0.04
C LEU A 4 -2.41 0.72 0.73
N ASP A 5 -3.30 1.41 0.04
CA ASP A 5 -4.42 2.14 0.63
C ASP A 5 -5.39 1.14 1.31
N VAL A 6 -6.15 1.59 2.31
CA VAL A 6 -7.12 0.70 2.98
C VAL A 6 -8.26 0.28 2.06
N HIS A 7 -8.55 1.09 1.06
CA HIS A 7 -9.55 0.81 0.03
C HIS A 7 -8.92 0.02 -1.12
N GLN A 8 -9.70 -0.81 -1.79
CA GLN A 8 -9.21 -1.46 -2.99
C GLN A 8 -8.91 -0.44 -4.09
N GLY A 9 -7.79 -0.60 -4.78
CA GLY A 9 -7.44 0.14 -5.99
C GLY A 9 -8.29 -0.24 -7.21
N ASN A 10 -9.62 -0.26 -7.05
CA ASN A 10 -10.56 -0.73 -8.06
C ASN A 10 -10.49 0.08 -9.35
N GLY A 11 -10.20 1.37 -9.28
CA GLY A 11 -10.03 2.21 -10.47
C GLY A 11 -8.85 1.75 -11.32
N SER A 12 -7.70 1.47 -10.71
CA SER A 12 -6.53 0.92 -11.40
C SER A 12 -6.84 -0.46 -11.99
N ALA A 13 -7.47 -1.35 -11.19
CA ALA A 13 -7.87 -2.68 -11.64
C ALA A 13 -8.75 -2.61 -12.90
N ASP A 14 -9.80 -1.78 -12.88
CA ASP A 14 -10.75 -1.67 -14.00
C ASP A 14 -10.13 -1.03 -15.24
N ILE A 15 -9.27 -0.02 -15.08
CA ILE A 15 -8.61 0.66 -16.21
C ILE A 15 -7.61 -0.26 -16.90
N PHE A 16 -6.84 -1.02 -16.15
CA PHE A 16 -5.73 -1.81 -16.68
C PHE A 16 -6.04 -3.29 -16.89
N LYS A 17 -7.25 -3.77 -16.59
CA LYS A 17 -7.65 -5.20 -16.65
C LYS A 17 -7.28 -5.94 -17.95
N ASP A 18 -7.23 -5.24 -19.07
CA ASP A 18 -6.89 -5.82 -20.38
C ASP A 18 -5.48 -5.41 -20.87
N ASN A 19 -4.70 -4.72 -20.02
CA ASN A 19 -3.38 -4.23 -20.37
C ASN A 19 -2.27 -5.10 -19.76
N ARG A 20 -1.73 -6.02 -20.53
CA ARG A 20 -0.67 -6.95 -20.11
C ARG A 20 0.67 -6.28 -19.72
N ASN A 21 0.83 -4.98 -19.97
CA ASN A 21 2.02 -4.24 -19.60
C ASN A 21 1.91 -3.58 -18.20
N VAL A 22 0.74 -3.65 -17.57
CA VAL A 22 0.51 -3.08 -16.24
C VAL A 22 0.02 -4.17 -15.32
N PHE A 23 0.80 -4.43 -14.28
CA PHE A 23 0.42 -5.32 -13.19
C PHE A 23 -0.19 -4.51 -12.05
N THR A 24 -1.34 -4.91 -11.56
CA THR A 24 -2.05 -4.26 -10.45
C THR A 24 -2.05 -5.17 -9.22
N PHE A 25 -1.46 -4.69 -8.13
CA PHE A 25 -1.51 -5.33 -6.81
C PHE A 25 -2.24 -4.41 -5.85
N SER A 26 -3.25 -4.93 -5.16
CA SER A 26 -3.98 -4.21 -4.12
C SER A 26 -4.09 -5.05 -2.85
N MET A 27 -3.53 -4.53 -1.74
CA MET A 27 -3.66 -5.13 -0.41
C MET A 27 -4.52 -4.21 0.46
N HIS A 28 -5.79 -4.58 0.66
CA HIS A 28 -6.82 -3.69 1.17
C HIS A 28 -7.76 -4.39 2.17
N SER A 29 -8.47 -3.61 2.98
CA SER A 29 -9.50 -4.15 3.86
C SER A 29 -10.68 -4.72 3.06
N LYS A 30 -11.02 -5.95 3.33
CA LYS A 30 -12.13 -6.69 2.72
C LYS A 30 -13.47 -5.95 2.83
N SER A 31 -13.71 -5.32 3.96
CA SER A 31 -14.98 -4.69 4.28
C SER A 31 -15.04 -3.18 3.98
N ASN A 32 -13.90 -2.54 3.61
CA ASN A 32 -13.88 -1.16 3.16
C ASN A 32 -14.41 -1.03 1.72
N TYR A 33 -14.64 0.21 1.29
CA TYR A 33 -15.04 0.54 -0.09
C TYR A 33 -14.02 -0.03 -1.12
N PRO A 34 -14.45 -0.44 -2.29
CA PRO A 34 -15.83 -0.55 -2.75
C PRO A 34 -16.55 -1.79 -2.16
N ALA A 35 -17.88 -1.73 -2.02
CA ALA A 35 -18.66 -2.87 -1.54
C ALA A 35 -18.61 -4.06 -2.52
N LYS A 36 -18.56 -3.77 -3.83
CA LYS A 36 -18.28 -4.77 -4.87
C LYS A 36 -16.84 -4.55 -5.34
N LYS A 37 -15.98 -5.50 -5.03
CA LYS A 37 -14.57 -5.45 -5.43
C LYS A 37 -14.43 -5.67 -6.94
N SER A 38 -13.44 -4.98 -7.54
CA SER A 38 -12.92 -5.27 -8.86
C SER A 38 -11.89 -6.41 -8.78
N ILE A 39 -11.33 -6.80 -9.92
CA ILE A 39 -10.32 -7.85 -9.97
C ILE A 39 -9.02 -7.22 -10.45
N SER A 40 -8.03 -7.19 -9.56
CA SER A 40 -6.63 -6.86 -9.88
C SER A 40 -5.88 -8.12 -10.33
N ASP A 41 -4.65 -7.97 -10.83
CA ASP A 41 -3.79 -9.14 -11.08
C ASP A 41 -3.48 -9.86 -9.77
N LEU A 42 -3.38 -9.12 -8.65
CA LEU A 42 -3.21 -9.67 -7.32
C LEU A 42 -4.01 -8.83 -6.30
N ASP A 43 -5.05 -9.43 -5.72
CA ASP A 43 -5.83 -8.85 -4.62
C ASP A 43 -5.55 -9.60 -3.31
N VAL A 44 -5.28 -8.85 -2.24
CA VAL A 44 -5.11 -9.36 -0.89
C VAL A 44 -6.12 -8.71 0.04
N GLU A 45 -7.19 -9.43 0.33
CA GLU A 45 -8.24 -8.98 1.24
C GLU A 45 -7.83 -9.20 2.69
N LEU A 46 -7.77 -8.11 3.46
CA LEU A 46 -7.41 -8.12 4.87
C LEU A 46 -8.64 -8.07 5.76
N GLU A 47 -8.63 -8.84 6.84
CA GLU A 47 -9.71 -8.79 7.83
C GLU A 47 -9.67 -7.51 8.64
N ASP A 48 -10.85 -7.05 9.11
CA ASP A 48 -10.97 -5.86 9.95
C ASP A 48 -10.13 -6.01 11.23
N ASN A 49 -9.61 -4.88 11.71
CA ASN A 49 -8.77 -4.78 12.91
C ASN A 49 -7.43 -5.53 12.80
N MET A 50 -6.96 -5.86 11.61
CA MET A 50 -5.62 -6.41 11.45
C MET A 50 -4.57 -5.43 11.98
N GLU A 51 -3.60 -5.94 12.72
CA GLU A 51 -2.51 -5.20 13.35
C GLU A 51 -1.17 -5.41 12.62
N ASP A 52 -0.16 -4.62 13.00
CA ASP A 52 1.15 -4.53 12.35
C ASP A 52 1.78 -5.89 12.04
N GLY A 53 1.88 -6.77 13.02
CA GLY A 53 2.62 -8.02 12.86
C GLY A 53 2.06 -8.92 11.74
N GLN A 54 0.73 -9.00 11.63
CA GLN A 54 0.08 -9.79 10.59
C GLN A 54 0.16 -9.07 9.24
N TYR A 55 -0.09 -7.76 9.22
CA TYR A 55 -0.03 -6.92 8.04
C TYR A 55 1.37 -6.97 7.39
N ILE A 56 2.42 -6.72 8.14
CA ILE A 56 3.80 -6.71 7.68
C ILE A 56 4.24 -8.10 7.18
N LYS A 57 3.81 -9.16 7.87
CA LYS A 57 4.10 -10.53 7.43
C LYS A 57 3.48 -10.83 6.05
N LEU A 58 2.22 -10.43 5.85
CA LEU A 58 1.54 -10.60 4.56
C LEU A 58 2.21 -9.74 3.48
N LEU A 59 2.50 -8.49 3.78
CA LEU A 59 3.19 -7.59 2.84
C LEU A 59 4.51 -8.20 2.36
N LYS A 60 5.38 -8.65 3.27
CA LYS A 60 6.66 -9.29 2.92
C LYS A 60 6.45 -10.55 2.07
N PHE A 61 5.45 -11.35 2.38
CA PHE A 61 5.14 -12.57 1.62
C PHE A 61 4.74 -12.22 0.17
N TYR A 62 3.83 -11.28 -0.03
CA TYR A 62 3.37 -10.92 -1.37
C TYR A 62 4.39 -10.11 -2.17
N LEU A 63 5.19 -9.25 -1.53
CA LEU A 63 6.33 -8.61 -2.20
C LEU A 63 7.35 -9.64 -2.71
N ASN A 64 7.59 -10.71 -1.95
CA ASN A 64 8.45 -11.79 -2.44
C ASN A 64 7.87 -12.50 -3.67
N GLN A 65 6.55 -12.68 -3.76
CA GLN A 65 5.92 -13.21 -4.97
C GLN A 65 6.06 -12.24 -6.14
N LEU A 66 5.84 -10.94 -5.93
CA LEU A 66 6.03 -9.91 -6.95
C LEU A 66 7.48 -9.86 -7.47
N ASN A 67 8.45 -10.27 -6.66
CA ASN A 67 9.86 -10.30 -7.06
C ASN A 67 10.20 -11.39 -8.10
N GLU A 68 9.30 -12.32 -8.36
CA GLU A 68 9.42 -13.31 -9.44
C GLU A 68 9.10 -12.68 -10.82
N GLU A 69 8.40 -11.54 -10.81
CA GLU A 69 8.08 -10.76 -12.00
C GLU A 69 9.16 -9.72 -12.29
N LYS A 70 9.24 -9.26 -13.54
CA LYS A 70 10.14 -8.17 -13.95
C LYS A 70 9.32 -6.91 -14.18
N PHE A 71 9.66 -5.88 -13.42
CA PHE A 71 9.05 -4.56 -13.56
C PHE A 71 10.09 -3.53 -14.00
N ASP A 72 9.73 -2.70 -14.96
CA ASP A 72 10.55 -1.57 -15.40
C ASP A 72 10.35 -0.34 -14.53
N TYR A 73 9.17 -0.23 -13.87
CA TYR A 73 8.78 0.90 -13.05
C TYR A 73 7.65 0.54 -12.08
N VAL A 74 7.65 1.16 -10.89
CA VAL A 74 6.60 0.95 -9.89
C VAL A 74 5.96 2.26 -9.46
N PHE A 75 4.63 2.32 -9.50
CA PHE A 75 3.83 3.31 -8.78
C PHE A 75 3.39 2.70 -7.46
N TYR A 76 3.79 3.32 -6.36
CA TYR A 76 3.42 2.90 -5.00
C TYR A 76 2.40 3.88 -4.41
N ILE A 77 1.18 3.42 -4.15
CA ILE A 77 0.12 4.20 -3.51
C ILE A 77 0.18 3.94 -2.01
N ALA A 78 0.67 4.92 -1.26
CA ALA A 78 0.96 4.84 0.15
C ALA A 78 -0.15 5.51 1.00
N GLY A 79 -1.38 5.01 0.91
CA GLY A 79 -2.48 5.47 1.75
C GLY A 79 -2.16 5.27 3.24
N VAL A 80 -2.47 6.25 4.08
CA VAL A 80 -2.28 6.18 5.54
C VAL A 80 -3.59 5.92 6.28
N ASP A 81 -4.66 5.66 5.57
CA ASP A 81 -5.97 5.31 6.09
C ASP A 81 -6.07 3.88 6.65
N ILE A 82 -4.97 3.12 6.57
CA ILE A 82 -4.77 1.87 7.30
C ILE A 82 -4.51 2.11 8.81
N HIS A 83 -4.25 3.35 9.21
CA HIS A 83 -3.90 3.72 10.58
C HIS A 83 -5.06 3.48 11.57
N PHE A 84 -4.74 3.04 12.81
CA PHE A 84 -5.74 2.68 13.82
C PHE A 84 -6.68 3.82 14.23
N ASN A 85 -6.28 5.08 14.05
CA ASN A 85 -7.08 6.29 14.32
C ASN A 85 -7.72 6.88 13.06
N ASP A 86 -7.64 6.19 11.92
CA ASP A 86 -8.34 6.66 10.73
C ASP A 86 -9.87 6.55 10.91
N ARG A 87 -10.59 7.48 10.28
CA ARG A 87 -12.06 7.56 10.42
C ARG A 87 -12.80 6.59 9.52
N LEU A 88 -12.19 6.21 8.41
CA LEU A 88 -12.83 5.40 7.36
C LEU A 88 -12.18 4.02 7.27
N GLY A 89 -10.89 3.93 7.56
CA GLY A 89 -10.14 2.70 7.55
C GLY A 89 -10.55 1.76 8.69
N LYS A 90 -10.54 0.46 8.42
CA LYS A 90 -10.92 -0.57 9.39
C LYS A 90 -9.76 -1.44 9.85
N LEU A 91 -8.53 -1.10 9.46
CA LEU A 91 -7.33 -1.73 9.97
C LEU A 91 -6.86 -1.05 11.26
N LYS A 92 -5.86 -1.63 11.93
CA LYS A 92 -5.31 -1.15 13.19
C LYS A 92 -3.79 -1.03 13.14
N ILE A 93 -3.30 -0.43 12.06
CA ILE A 93 -1.86 -0.26 11.86
C ILE A 93 -1.37 0.94 12.66
N SER A 94 -0.27 0.78 13.37
CA SER A 94 0.36 1.84 14.15
C SER A 94 1.20 2.79 13.29
N ASP A 95 1.71 3.87 13.89
CA ASP A 95 2.69 4.77 13.27
C ASP A 95 3.92 3.98 12.80
N GLU A 96 4.42 3.10 13.67
CA GLU A 96 5.56 2.23 13.38
C GLU A 96 5.26 1.26 12.25
N GLY A 97 4.05 0.69 12.21
CA GLY A 97 3.60 -0.20 11.15
C GLY A 97 3.54 0.49 9.79
N ILE A 98 3.06 1.75 9.72
CA ILE A 98 3.08 2.54 8.49
C ILE A 98 4.51 2.84 8.05
N ARG A 99 5.38 3.25 8.99
CA ARG A 99 6.80 3.50 8.70
C ARG A 99 7.49 2.24 8.20
N GLU A 100 7.31 1.09 8.87
CA GLU A 100 7.90 -0.19 8.44
C GLU A 100 7.38 -0.61 7.06
N ARG A 101 6.10 -0.42 6.79
CA ARG A 101 5.51 -0.67 5.47
C ARG A 101 6.23 0.12 4.37
N ASP A 102 6.38 1.42 4.56
CA ASP A 102 6.98 2.30 3.55
C ASP A 102 8.47 1.96 3.35
N GLU A 103 9.20 1.69 4.42
CA GLU A 103 10.60 1.23 4.36
C GLU A 103 10.73 -0.08 3.57
N ILE A 104 9.91 -1.07 3.87
CA ILE A 104 9.92 -2.37 3.19
C ILE A 104 9.65 -2.22 1.69
N VAL A 105 8.64 -1.44 1.31
CA VAL A 105 8.27 -1.29 -0.11
C VAL A 105 9.36 -0.54 -0.87
N THR A 106 9.82 0.58 -0.34
CA THR A 106 10.82 1.40 -1.02
C THR A 106 12.17 0.67 -1.14
N GLU A 107 12.62 0.00 -0.07
CA GLU A 107 13.85 -0.79 -0.08
C GLU A 107 13.76 -2.01 -1.02
N ASN A 108 12.61 -2.69 -1.06
CA ASN A 108 12.40 -3.86 -1.92
C ASN A 108 12.65 -3.55 -3.40
N PHE A 109 12.13 -2.45 -3.90
CA PHE A 109 12.31 -2.08 -5.31
C PHE A 109 13.63 -1.37 -5.57
N PHE A 110 14.09 -0.50 -4.66
CA PHE A 110 15.36 0.18 -4.77
C PHE A 110 16.55 -0.80 -4.83
N SER A 111 16.58 -1.80 -3.95
CA SER A 111 17.66 -2.81 -3.93
C SER A 111 17.74 -3.65 -5.21
N LYS A 112 16.68 -3.69 -6.01
CA LYS A 112 16.60 -4.37 -7.30
C LYS A 112 16.86 -3.45 -8.49
N GLY A 113 17.12 -2.16 -8.24
CA GLY A 113 17.29 -1.16 -9.29
C GLY A 113 16.01 -0.85 -10.06
N VAL A 114 14.83 -1.13 -9.50
CA VAL A 114 13.55 -0.81 -10.11
C VAL A 114 13.12 0.60 -9.68
N PRO A 115 13.00 1.57 -10.60
CA PRO A 115 12.55 2.91 -10.28
C PRO A 115 11.15 2.88 -9.64
N LEU A 116 10.96 3.68 -8.58
CA LEU A 116 9.71 3.76 -7.86
C LEU A 116 9.25 5.22 -7.73
N CYS A 117 7.98 5.46 -7.98
CA CYS A 117 7.30 6.70 -7.65
C CYS A 117 6.28 6.44 -6.54
N GLY A 118 6.57 6.92 -5.34
CA GLY A 118 5.62 6.92 -4.24
C GLY A 118 4.64 8.07 -4.38
N VAL A 119 3.36 7.79 -4.23
CA VAL A 119 2.29 8.79 -4.22
C VAL A 119 1.48 8.67 -2.95
N LEU A 120 0.97 9.80 -2.46
CA LEU A 120 0.06 9.82 -1.32
C LEU A 120 -1.27 9.17 -1.73
N GLY A 121 -1.86 8.42 -0.82
CA GLY A 121 -3.20 7.83 -0.96
C GLY A 121 -4.17 8.42 0.06
N GLY A 122 -5.16 7.63 0.49
CA GLY A 122 -6.12 8.01 1.51
C GLY A 122 -5.49 8.30 2.86
N GLY A 123 -6.24 9.08 3.65
CA GLY A 123 -5.89 9.45 5.01
C GLY A 123 -6.94 10.43 5.52
N TYR A 124 -7.70 10.03 6.54
CA TYR A 124 -8.91 10.72 6.99
C TYR A 124 -8.89 10.97 8.51
N ASN A 125 -7.71 11.02 9.12
CA ASN A 125 -7.56 11.36 10.53
C ASN A 125 -8.07 12.79 10.79
N LYS A 126 -8.72 13.00 11.94
CA LYS A 126 -9.19 14.33 12.35
C LYS A 126 -8.03 15.22 12.81
N ASP A 127 -7.00 14.62 13.34
CA ASP A 127 -5.76 15.31 13.72
C ASP A 127 -4.93 15.51 12.45
N PHE A 128 -4.91 16.76 11.97
CA PHE A 128 -4.22 17.12 10.74
C PHE A 128 -2.70 17.01 10.88
N ASP A 129 -2.15 17.35 12.04
CA ASP A 129 -0.71 17.26 12.28
C ASP A 129 -0.27 15.80 12.25
N LYS A 130 -1.06 14.90 12.87
CA LYS A 130 -0.83 13.45 12.80
C LYS A 130 -0.94 12.96 11.36
N LEU A 131 -1.90 13.41 10.58
CA LEU A 131 -2.07 13.02 9.18
C LEU A 131 -0.82 13.41 8.35
N VAL A 132 -0.31 14.61 8.53
CA VAL A 132 0.91 15.10 7.86
C VAL A 132 2.11 14.25 8.30
N GLU A 133 2.23 13.96 9.58
CA GLU A 133 3.29 13.10 10.11
C GLU A 133 3.28 11.73 9.41
N LEU A 134 2.12 11.06 9.37
CA LEU A 134 1.98 9.74 8.77
C LEU A 134 2.39 9.74 7.28
N HIS A 135 1.89 10.71 6.50
CA HIS A 135 2.28 10.85 5.09
C HIS A 135 3.75 11.19 4.89
N SER A 136 4.41 11.82 5.89
CA SER A 136 5.85 12.12 5.79
C SER A 136 6.74 10.88 5.83
N PHE A 137 6.24 9.74 6.35
CA PHE A 137 7.03 8.50 6.46
C PHE A 137 7.46 7.97 5.10
N LEU A 138 6.61 8.06 4.08
CA LEU A 138 6.99 7.72 2.70
C LEU A 138 8.21 8.54 2.23
N HIS A 139 8.18 9.86 2.44
CA HIS A 139 9.29 10.73 2.04
C HIS A 139 10.56 10.44 2.83
N GLN A 140 10.43 10.16 4.14
CA GLN A 140 11.57 9.79 4.99
C GLN A 140 12.17 8.45 4.54
N SER A 141 11.33 7.47 4.17
CA SER A 141 11.79 6.16 3.70
C SER A 141 12.54 6.29 2.37
N CYS A 142 12.03 7.08 1.42
CA CYS A 142 12.73 7.36 0.17
C CYS A 142 14.07 8.09 0.41
N ALA A 143 14.09 9.08 1.31
CA ALA A 143 15.31 9.86 1.59
C ALA A 143 16.44 9.04 2.23
N LYS A 144 16.13 7.95 2.93
CA LYS A 144 17.14 7.05 3.50
C LYS A 144 17.90 6.23 2.44
N LEU A 145 17.38 6.14 1.23
CA LEU A 145 17.94 5.32 0.16
C LEU A 145 18.84 6.13 -0.80
N LEU A 146 18.85 7.44 -0.65
CA LEU A 146 19.66 8.38 -1.45
C LEU A 146 20.94 8.76 -0.74
#